data_1b4aaca727b18807e01195a08b6d2728
#
_entry.id   1b4aaca727b18807e01195a08b6d2728
#
_cell.length_a   1.000
_cell.length_b   1.000
_cell.length_c   1.000
_cell.angle_alpha   90.00
_cell.angle_beta   90.00
_cell.angle_gamma   90.00
#
_symmetry.space_group_name_H-M   'P 1'
#
loop_
_entity.id
_entity.type
_entity.pdbx_description
1 polymer ?
#
loop_
_entity_poly.entity_id
_entity_poly.type
_entity_poly.pdbx_seq_one_letter_code
_entity_poly.pdbx_strand_id
1 'polypeptide(L)'
;RQGAKDVTVLQIMPQEPKERPANQPWPTFARLYKETSSMEEGFETQRAEYVYNTDSVNFEGSDEDKAKVKVENSTATEGFVADENGHVTGLKVVNVAPGENGPFTRQPGTERVIPADLVLISVGFLHPDTTTLVDQLPVDLDGRGNVARNDKFATSQDGVFACGDAGRGQSLVVWA
;
A
#
# COMPACT_ATOMS: atom_id res chain seq x y z
N ARG A 1 3.00 10.69 15.67
CA ARG A 1 3.07 10.40 17.12
C ARG A 1 4.47 10.01 17.59
N GLN A 2 5.30 9.42 16.75
CA GLN A 2 6.62 8.91 17.16
C GLN A 2 7.77 9.90 16.89
N GLY A 3 7.47 11.16 16.67
CA GLY A 3 8.48 12.22 16.52
C GLY A 3 9.08 12.37 15.12
N ALA A 4 8.47 11.78 14.09
CA ALA A 4 8.86 12.09 12.72
C ALA A 4 8.57 13.56 12.40
N LYS A 5 9.53 14.26 11.77
CA LYS A 5 9.38 15.67 11.39
C LYS A 5 8.44 15.81 10.18
N ASP A 6 8.62 14.95 9.18
CA ASP A 6 7.81 14.91 7.98
C ASP A 6 7.48 13.45 7.63
N VAL A 7 6.27 13.21 7.14
CA VAL A 7 5.82 11.89 6.68
C VAL A 7 5.24 12.01 5.28
N THR A 8 5.82 11.32 4.30
CA THR A 8 5.27 11.24 2.94
C THR A 8 4.72 9.84 2.70
N VAL A 9 3.45 9.75 2.36
CA VAL A 9 2.78 8.51 1.96
C VAL A 9 2.69 8.48 0.45
N LEU A 10 3.28 7.46 -0.19
CA LEU A 10 3.23 7.28 -1.64
C LEU A 10 2.20 6.22 -2.00
N GLN A 11 1.35 6.52 -2.97
CA GLN A 11 0.35 5.60 -3.50
C GLN A 11 0.46 5.54 -5.02
N ILE A 12 0.56 4.33 -5.58
CA ILE A 12 0.59 4.11 -7.02
C ILE A 12 -0.77 4.40 -7.67
N MET A 13 -1.86 4.19 -6.91
CA MET A 13 -3.22 4.45 -7.39
C MET A 13 -3.50 5.94 -7.47
N PRO A 14 -4.32 6.39 -8.45
CA PRO A 14 -4.85 7.74 -8.44
C PRO A 14 -5.71 7.97 -7.19
N GLN A 15 -5.89 9.22 -6.83
CA GLN A 15 -6.78 9.58 -5.72
C GLN A 15 -8.20 9.10 -6.02
N GLU A 16 -8.81 8.44 -5.04
CA GLU A 16 -10.20 8.01 -5.14
C GLU A 16 -11.16 9.21 -5.16
N PRO A 17 -12.26 9.14 -5.91
CA PRO A 17 -13.24 10.22 -5.95
C PRO A 17 -13.94 10.40 -4.60
N LYS A 18 -14.33 11.63 -4.28
CA LYS A 18 -15.11 11.93 -3.07
C LYS A 18 -16.59 11.53 -3.19
N GLU A 19 -17.11 11.57 -4.40
CA GLU A 19 -18.50 11.25 -4.72
C GLU A 19 -18.59 9.94 -5.49
N ARG A 20 -19.72 9.27 -5.37
CA ARG A 20 -19.97 8.00 -6.04
C ARG A 20 -19.89 8.15 -7.56
N PRO A 21 -18.97 7.44 -8.24
CA PRO A 21 -18.90 7.46 -9.70
C PRO A 21 -20.13 6.82 -10.34
N ALA A 22 -20.52 7.33 -11.51
CA ALA A 22 -21.67 6.81 -12.25
C ALA A 22 -21.53 5.33 -12.67
N ASN A 23 -20.28 4.85 -12.85
CA ASN A 23 -19.98 3.47 -13.17
C ASN A 23 -20.00 2.51 -11.95
N GLN A 24 -20.26 3.03 -10.76
CA GLN A 24 -20.38 2.26 -9.52
C GLN A 24 -21.74 2.57 -8.84
N PRO A 25 -22.89 2.32 -9.51
CA PRO A 25 -24.20 2.63 -8.95
C PRO A 25 -24.53 1.75 -7.74
N TRP A 26 -25.45 2.23 -6.90
CA TRP A 26 -26.01 1.39 -5.84
C TRP A 26 -26.66 0.12 -6.44
N PRO A 27 -26.51 -1.08 -5.86
CA PRO A 27 -25.90 -1.40 -4.57
C PRO A 27 -24.41 -1.76 -4.62
N THR A 28 -23.71 -1.49 -5.72
CA THR A 28 -22.29 -1.77 -5.85
C THR A 28 -21.49 -1.02 -4.77
N PHE A 29 -20.46 -1.67 -4.20
CA PHE A 29 -19.55 -1.01 -3.29
C PHE A 29 -18.76 0.06 -4.05
N ALA A 30 -18.97 1.32 -3.70
CA ALA A 30 -18.24 2.43 -4.32
C ALA A 30 -16.85 2.60 -3.69
N ARG A 31 -15.84 2.71 -4.54
CA ARG A 31 -14.50 3.11 -4.12
C ARG A 31 -14.49 4.63 -3.99
N LEU A 32 -14.49 5.09 -2.75
CA LEU A 32 -14.49 6.50 -2.41
C LEU A 32 -13.28 6.82 -1.54
N TYR A 33 -12.79 8.04 -1.66
CA TYR A 33 -11.79 8.55 -0.73
C TYR A 33 -12.30 8.45 0.70
N LYS A 34 -11.49 7.84 1.54
CA LYS A 34 -11.73 7.72 2.98
C LYS A 34 -10.43 8.01 3.71
N GLU A 35 -10.52 8.86 4.70
CA GLU A 35 -9.45 9.00 5.65
C GLU A 35 -9.37 7.72 6.48
N THR A 36 -8.18 7.15 6.56
CA THR A 36 -7.94 6.02 7.45
C THR A 36 -7.64 6.53 8.86
N SER A 37 -7.92 5.73 9.88
CA SER A 37 -7.64 6.11 11.28
C SER A 37 -6.17 6.49 11.51
N SER A 38 -5.25 5.90 10.78
CA SER A 38 -3.82 6.27 10.83
C SER A 38 -3.52 7.64 10.21
N MET A 39 -4.29 8.04 9.21
CA MET A 39 -4.21 9.39 8.62
C MET A 39 -4.89 10.42 9.53
N GLU A 40 -6.09 10.12 10.04
CA GLU A 40 -6.86 10.96 10.95
C GLU A 40 -6.02 11.39 12.16
N GLU A 41 -5.28 10.47 12.77
CA GLU A 41 -4.35 10.79 13.86
C GLU A 41 -3.24 11.77 13.46
N GLY A 42 -2.73 11.68 12.25
CA GLY A 42 -1.77 12.65 11.71
C GLY A 42 -2.43 14.01 11.48
N PHE A 43 -3.70 14.04 11.13
CA PHE A 43 -4.46 15.24 10.81
C PHE A 43 -4.99 15.96 12.03
N GLU A 44 -5.50 15.24 13.03
CA GLU A 44 -5.99 15.82 14.29
C GLU A 44 -4.90 16.58 15.07
N THR A 45 -3.67 16.11 15.01
CA THR A 45 -2.53 16.78 15.65
C THR A 45 -2.13 18.07 14.93
N GLN A 46 -2.59 18.29 13.71
CA GLN A 46 -2.09 19.38 12.86
C GLN A 46 -3.14 20.45 12.49
N ARG A 47 -4.42 20.31 12.83
CA ARG A 47 -5.49 21.27 12.47
C ARG A 47 -5.20 22.03 11.18
N ALA A 48 -4.93 21.28 10.10
CA ALA A 48 -4.52 21.85 8.84
C ALA A 48 -5.73 22.00 7.91
N GLU A 49 -5.81 23.13 7.26
CA GLU A 49 -6.72 23.36 6.16
C GLU A 49 -6.30 22.48 4.97
N TYR A 50 -7.20 21.64 4.46
CA TYR A 50 -6.95 20.76 3.33
C TYR A 50 -6.76 21.59 2.07
N VAL A 51 -5.55 21.64 1.54
CA VAL A 51 -5.31 22.17 0.20
C VAL A 51 -5.22 20.98 -0.77
N TYR A 52 -6.28 20.75 -1.51
CA TYR A 52 -6.28 19.76 -2.58
C TYR A 52 -5.60 20.35 -3.83
N ASN A 53 -4.42 19.88 -4.12
CA ASN A 53 -3.88 19.97 -5.48
C ASN A 53 -4.23 18.67 -6.22
N THR A 54 -4.39 18.70 -7.53
CA THR A 54 -5.00 17.67 -8.37
C THR A 54 -4.41 16.28 -8.23
N ASP A 55 -3.20 16.14 -7.69
CA ASP A 55 -2.48 14.87 -7.54
C ASP A 55 -1.82 14.64 -6.18
N SER A 56 -1.93 15.58 -5.24
CA SER A 56 -1.36 15.43 -3.90
C SER A 56 -2.18 16.17 -2.85
N VAL A 57 -2.26 15.58 -1.66
CA VAL A 57 -2.84 16.23 -0.48
C VAL A 57 -1.67 16.78 0.32
N ASN A 58 -1.53 18.10 0.35
CA ASN A 58 -0.53 18.77 1.17
C ASN A 58 -1.20 19.28 2.44
N PHE A 59 -0.64 18.91 3.60
CA PHE A 59 -1.03 19.45 4.88
C PHE A 59 -0.01 20.50 5.27
N GLU A 60 -0.37 21.75 5.20
CA GLU A 60 0.41 22.85 5.74
C GLU A 60 -0.16 23.22 7.11
N GLY A 61 0.48 22.75 8.16
CA GLY A 61 0.23 23.21 9.53
C GLY A 61 0.90 24.55 9.76
N SER A 62 0.24 25.46 10.46
CA SER A 62 0.75 26.81 10.77
C SER A 62 1.86 26.86 11.83
N ASP A 63 2.26 25.75 12.43
CA ASP A 63 3.28 25.66 13.47
C ASP A 63 4.53 24.95 12.94
N GLU A 64 5.68 25.59 12.98
CA GLU A 64 6.97 25.11 12.47
C GLU A 64 7.46 23.81 13.15
N ASP A 65 6.88 23.43 14.29
CA ASP A 65 7.29 22.27 15.09
C ASP A 65 6.40 21.01 14.91
N LYS A 66 5.38 21.05 14.03
CA LYS A 66 4.50 19.90 13.82
C LYS A 66 4.94 19.08 12.61
N ALA A 67 4.89 17.76 12.74
CA ALA A 67 5.18 16.86 11.65
C ALA A 67 4.23 17.11 10.46
N LYS A 68 4.78 17.28 9.26
CA LYS A 68 4.00 17.48 8.03
C LYS A 68 3.70 16.13 7.41
N VAL A 69 2.41 15.84 7.21
CA VAL A 69 1.98 14.64 6.50
C VAL A 69 1.59 15.01 5.06
N LYS A 70 2.18 14.35 4.09
CA LYS A 70 1.90 14.52 2.68
C LYS A 70 1.52 13.19 2.06
N VAL A 71 0.45 13.16 1.27
CA VAL A 71 0.06 11.99 0.47
C VAL A 71 0.26 12.32 -1.01
N GLU A 72 1.06 11.53 -1.69
CA GLU A 72 1.28 11.63 -3.14
C GLU A 72 0.67 10.41 -3.83
N ASN A 73 -0.36 10.66 -4.63
CA ASN A 73 -1.02 9.65 -5.45
C ASN A 73 -0.35 9.53 -6.83
N SER A 74 -0.68 8.50 -7.57
CA SER A 74 -0.15 8.24 -8.92
C SER A 74 1.38 8.29 -8.96
N THR A 75 2.04 7.82 -7.90
CA THR A 75 3.48 7.87 -7.74
C THR A 75 4.05 6.47 -7.54
N ALA A 76 4.96 6.07 -8.40
CA ALA A 76 5.67 4.80 -8.31
C ALA A 76 7.09 5.00 -7.78
N THR A 77 7.55 4.06 -6.97
CA THR A 77 8.93 3.98 -6.50
C THR A 77 9.78 3.25 -7.52
N GLU A 78 10.93 3.81 -7.87
CA GLU A 78 11.88 3.20 -8.80
C GLU A 78 13.13 2.66 -8.12
N GLY A 79 13.47 3.16 -6.95
CA GLY A 79 14.65 2.71 -6.22
C GLY A 79 14.99 3.60 -5.04
N PHE A 80 16.02 3.20 -4.34
CA PHE A 80 16.52 3.90 -3.17
C PHE A 80 17.79 4.68 -3.50
N VAL A 81 18.02 5.76 -2.79
CA VAL A 81 19.31 6.47 -2.75
C VAL A 81 19.92 6.20 -1.39
N ALA A 82 21.19 5.83 -1.39
CA ALA A 82 21.95 5.55 -0.18
C ALA A 82 23.23 6.40 -0.10
N ASP A 83 23.72 6.59 1.12
CA ASP A 83 25.04 7.18 1.38
C ASP A 83 26.18 6.15 1.18
N GLU A 84 27.41 6.58 1.46
CA GLU A 84 28.62 5.74 1.37
C GLU A 84 28.59 4.53 2.32
N ASN A 85 27.80 4.57 3.38
CA ASN A 85 27.65 3.51 4.38
C ASN A 85 26.47 2.58 4.09
N GLY A 86 25.70 2.86 3.02
CA GLY A 86 24.52 2.09 2.66
C GLY A 86 23.24 2.53 3.39
N HIS A 87 23.24 3.64 4.12
CA HIS A 87 22.04 4.15 4.75
C HIS A 87 21.18 4.87 3.71
N VAL A 88 19.86 4.69 3.80
CA VAL A 88 18.93 5.37 2.90
C VAL A 88 18.96 6.88 3.15
N THR A 89 19.04 7.65 2.06
CA THR A 89 19.00 9.12 2.07
C THR A 89 17.90 9.68 1.20
N GLY A 90 17.24 8.82 0.43
CA GLY A 90 16.13 9.23 -0.43
C GLY A 90 15.51 8.10 -1.22
N LEU A 91 14.40 8.43 -1.86
CA LEU A 91 13.62 7.53 -2.69
C LEU A 91 13.47 8.11 -4.09
N LYS A 92 13.88 7.35 -5.12
CA LYS A 92 13.63 7.70 -6.52
C LYS A 92 12.20 7.38 -6.88
N VAL A 93 11.46 8.34 -7.35
CA VAL A 93 10.05 8.21 -7.70
C VAL A 93 9.77 8.81 -9.08
N VAL A 94 8.66 8.36 -9.67
CA VAL A 94 8.15 8.86 -10.94
C VAL A 94 6.62 8.89 -10.88
N ASN A 95 5.99 9.85 -11.53
CA ASN A 95 4.55 9.84 -11.66
C ASN A 95 4.12 8.77 -12.68
N VAL A 96 2.96 8.17 -12.44
CA VAL A 96 2.37 7.14 -13.30
C VAL A 96 0.93 7.46 -13.61
N ALA A 97 0.45 6.98 -14.75
CA ALA A 97 -0.96 7.01 -15.12
C ALA A 97 -1.49 5.58 -15.27
N PRO A 98 -2.78 5.33 -15.01
CA PRO A 98 -3.40 4.04 -15.32
C PRO A 98 -3.23 3.71 -16.81
N GLY A 99 -2.74 2.52 -17.13
CA GLY A 99 -2.69 2.02 -18.50
C GLY A 99 -4.08 1.56 -18.97
N GLU A 100 -4.39 1.70 -20.24
CA GLU A 100 -5.69 1.28 -20.80
C GLU A 100 -5.96 -0.22 -20.66
N ASN A 101 -4.93 -1.07 -20.72
CA ASN A 101 -5.05 -2.53 -20.72
C ASN A 101 -3.99 -3.24 -19.86
N GLY A 102 -3.47 -2.59 -18.82
CA GLY A 102 -2.37 -3.20 -18.09
C GLY A 102 -1.77 -2.34 -16.99
N PRO A 103 -0.50 -2.56 -16.70
CA PRO A 103 0.17 -1.89 -15.61
C PRO A 103 0.24 -0.37 -15.83
N PHE A 104 0.49 0.36 -14.76
CA PHE A 104 0.68 1.80 -14.80
C PHE A 104 1.78 2.20 -15.78
N THR A 105 1.53 3.27 -16.54
CA THR A 105 2.49 3.85 -17.48
C THR A 105 3.24 4.99 -16.82
N ARG A 106 4.57 4.96 -16.89
CA ARG A 106 5.44 6.05 -16.41
C ARG A 106 5.19 7.33 -17.18
N GLN A 107 5.23 8.45 -16.49
CA GLN A 107 5.20 9.78 -17.09
C GLN A 107 6.63 10.34 -17.17
N PRO A 108 7.26 10.32 -18.37
CA PRO A 108 8.63 10.82 -18.53
C PRO A 108 8.75 12.31 -18.13
N GLY A 109 9.87 12.65 -17.50
CA GLY A 109 10.14 14.02 -17.05
C GLY A 109 9.54 14.38 -15.71
N THR A 110 8.98 13.38 -14.99
CA THR A 110 8.45 13.55 -13.62
C THR A 110 9.31 12.84 -12.57
N GLU A 111 10.45 12.32 -13.01
CA GLU A 111 11.41 11.65 -12.13
C GLU A 111 11.97 12.64 -11.10
N ARG A 112 11.98 12.25 -9.84
CA ARG A 112 12.52 13.05 -8.75
C ARG A 112 13.02 12.17 -7.60
N VAL A 113 13.80 12.77 -6.73
CA VAL A 113 14.22 12.14 -5.47
C VAL A 113 13.49 12.83 -4.32
N ILE A 114 12.83 12.04 -3.48
CA ILE A 114 12.26 12.49 -2.22
C ILE A 114 13.29 12.17 -1.14
N PRO A 115 13.84 13.16 -0.41
CA PRO A 115 14.73 12.92 0.72
C PRO A 115 14.02 12.10 1.80
N ALA A 116 14.68 11.10 2.35
CA ALA A 116 14.13 10.25 3.41
C ALA A 116 15.23 9.62 4.25
N ASP A 117 15.08 9.70 5.57
CA ASP A 117 15.95 9.03 6.53
C ASP A 117 15.46 7.61 6.85
N LEU A 118 14.17 7.35 6.64
CA LEU A 118 13.53 6.06 6.84
C LEU A 118 12.46 5.83 5.76
N VAL A 119 12.48 4.64 5.17
CA VAL A 119 11.46 4.20 4.21
C VAL A 119 10.79 2.93 4.72
N LEU A 120 9.46 2.97 4.84
CA LEU A 120 8.64 1.84 5.22
C LEU A 120 7.86 1.32 4.01
N ILE A 121 8.09 0.06 3.64
CA ILE A 121 7.40 -0.58 2.52
C ILE A 121 6.08 -1.15 3.04
N SER A 122 4.96 -0.65 2.49
CA SER A 122 3.61 -1.07 2.86
C SER A 122 2.77 -1.38 1.62
N VAL A 123 3.27 -2.30 0.79
CA VAL A 123 2.67 -2.65 -0.52
C VAL A 123 1.84 -3.93 -0.50
N GLY A 124 1.48 -4.42 0.67
CA GLY A 124 0.75 -5.67 0.87
C GLY A 124 1.68 -6.85 1.14
N PHE A 125 1.15 -8.05 0.91
CA PHE A 125 1.84 -9.30 1.19
C PHE A 125 1.89 -10.15 -0.07
N LEU A 126 2.95 -10.91 -0.25
CA LEU A 126 3.10 -11.83 -1.37
C LEU A 126 2.31 -13.12 -1.12
N HIS A 127 2.57 -13.76 0.01
CA HIS A 127 1.97 -15.02 0.45
C HIS A 127 2.27 -15.20 1.95
N PRO A 128 1.67 -16.18 2.64
CA PRO A 128 2.06 -16.57 3.98
C PRO A 128 3.53 -17.00 4.03
N ASP A 129 4.18 -16.81 5.17
CA ASP A 129 5.50 -17.42 5.39
C ASP A 129 5.32 -18.93 5.59
N THR A 130 5.65 -19.67 4.55
CA THR A 130 5.49 -21.13 4.51
C THR A 130 6.81 -21.89 4.74
N THR A 131 7.93 -21.21 4.94
CA THR A 131 9.26 -21.85 5.06
C THR A 131 9.29 -22.88 6.17
N THR A 132 8.91 -22.49 7.38
CA THR A 132 8.87 -23.43 8.53
C THR A 132 7.73 -24.45 8.40
N LEU A 133 6.64 -24.08 7.74
CA LEU A 133 5.48 -24.97 7.58
C LEU A 133 5.83 -26.16 6.70
N VAL A 134 6.42 -25.94 5.51
CA VAL A 134 6.73 -27.02 4.56
C VAL A 134 7.83 -27.93 5.04
N ASP A 135 8.71 -27.45 5.93
CA ASP A 135 9.74 -28.27 6.59
C ASP A 135 9.15 -29.24 7.60
N GLN A 136 8.08 -28.85 8.29
CA GLN A 136 7.43 -29.68 9.34
C GLN A 136 6.26 -30.48 8.79
N LEU A 137 5.58 -29.96 7.78
CA LEU A 137 4.39 -30.54 7.20
C LEU A 137 4.47 -30.45 5.67
N PRO A 138 4.71 -31.58 4.96
CA PRO A 138 4.97 -31.58 3.51
C PRO A 138 3.67 -31.36 2.71
N VAL A 139 3.12 -30.14 2.79
CA VAL A 139 1.98 -29.70 1.99
C VAL A 139 2.45 -29.01 0.71
N ASP A 140 1.72 -29.20 -0.37
CA ASP A 140 1.99 -28.51 -1.63
C ASP A 140 1.60 -27.04 -1.51
N LEU A 141 2.31 -26.20 -2.27
CA LEU A 141 2.00 -24.77 -2.43
C LEU A 141 1.39 -24.53 -3.82
N ASP A 142 0.51 -23.55 -3.90
CA ASP A 142 -0.03 -23.08 -5.18
C ASP A 142 0.99 -22.18 -5.93
N GLY A 143 0.65 -21.78 -7.15
CA GLY A 143 1.50 -20.90 -7.97
C GLY A 143 1.72 -19.48 -7.39
N ARG A 144 1.07 -19.13 -6.28
CA ARG A 144 1.24 -17.87 -5.55
C ARG A 144 2.00 -18.03 -4.25
N GLY A 145 2.37 -19.25 -3.86
CA GLY A 145 3.04 -19.56 -2.62
C GLY A 145 2.10 -19.76 -1.41
N ASN A 146 0.79 -19.85 -1.63
CA ASN A 146 -0.15 -20.25 -0.58
C ASN A 146 -0.20 -21.76 -0.45
N VAL A 147 -0.70 -22.30 0.67
CA VAL A 147 -0.95 -23.72 0.81
C VAL A 147 -2.01 -24.17 -0.20
N ALA A 148 -1.63 -25.09 -1.10
CA ALA A 148 -2.54 -25.61 -2.11
C ALA A 148 -3.67 -26.41 -1.44
N ARG A 149 -4.92 -26.18 -1.86
CA ARG A 149 -6.10 -26.81 -1.31
C ARG A 149 -7.18 -27.00 -2.37
N ASN A 150 -8.04 -27.95 -2.18
CA ASN A 150 -9.23 -28.14 -3.01
C ASN A 150 -10.45 -27.35 -2.46
N ASP A 151 -11.60 -27.48 -3.13
CA ASP A 151 -12.86 -26.82 -2.74
C ASP A 151 -13.41 -27.26 -1.35
N LYS A 152 -12.91 -28.35 -0.81
CA LYS A 152 -13.22 -28.84 0.53
C LYS A 152 -12.15 -28.47 1.56
N PHE A 153 -11.27 -27.55 1.22
CA PHE A 153 -10.15 -27.08 2.04
C PHE A 153 -9.06 -28.12 2.33
N ALA A 154 -9.15 -29.35 1.78
CA ALA A 154 -8.16 -30.37 1.99
C ALA A 154 -6.87 -30.06 1.19
N THR A 155 -5.73 -30.26 1.84
CA THR A 155 -4.40 -30.09 1.25
C THR A 155 -3.93 -31.39 0.57
N SER A 156 -2.69 -31.41 0.07
CA SER A 156 -2.04 -32.62 -0.45
C SER A 156 -1.72 -33.66 0.66
N GLN A 157 -1.69 -33.24 1.93
CA GLN A 157 -1.43 -34.10 3.06
C GLN A 157 -2.76 -34.58 3.66
N ASP A 158 -2.95 -35.90 3.77
CA ASP A 158 -4.18 -36.50 4.31
C ASP A 158 -4.46 -36.04 5.74
N GLY A 159 -5.72 -35.66 6.00
CA GLY A 159 -6.18 -35.15 7.30
C GLY A 159 -5.77 -33.69 7.58
N VAL A 160 -5.08 -33.00 6.66
CA VAL A 160 -4.67 -31.60 6.80
C VAL A 160 -5.52 -30.71 5.92
N PHE A 161 -6.04 -29.63 6.50
CA PHE A 161 -6.89 -28.66 5.83
C PHE A 161 -6.29 -27.25 5.97
N ALA A 162 -6.45 -26.41 4.93
CA ALA A 162 -6.02 -25.02 4.95
C ALA A 162 -7.17 -24.08 4.61
N CYS A 163 -7.33 -23.01 5.40
CA CYS A 163 -8.36 -21.98 5.17
C CYS A 163 -7.77 -20.59 5.39
N GLY A 164 -8.58 -19.56 5.12
CA GLY A 164 -8.19 -18.16 5.29
C GLY A 164 -6.92 -17.79 4.52
N ASP A 165 -6.08 -16.99 5.16
CA ASP A 165 -4.86 -16.44 4.55
C ASP A 165 -3.86 -17.52 4.15
N ALA A 166 -3.81 -18.64 4.85
CA ALA A 166 -2.90 -19.73 4.53
C ALA A 166 -3.17 -20.36 3.16
N GLY A 167 -4.44 -20.52 2.77
CA GLY A 167 -4.83 -21.16 1.53
C GLY A 167 -5.30 -20.22 0.41
N ARG A 168 -5.42 -18.93 0.68
CA ARG A 168 -5.91 -17.93 -0.28
C ARG A 168 -4.96 -16.74 -0.45
N GLY A 169 -4.09 -16.50 0.50
CA GLY A 169 -3.39 -15.24 0.69
C GLY A 169 -4.22 -14.25 1.49
N GLN A 170 -3.59 -13.18 1.95
CA GLN A 170 -4.25 -12.20 2.78
C GLN A 170 -5.49 -11.60 2.10
N SER A 171 -6.61 -11.69 2.79
CA SER A 171 -7.90 -11.22 2.29
C SER A 171 -8.85 -10.87 3.45
N LEU A 172 -10.10 -10.52 3.12
CA LEU A 172 -11.12 -10.24 4.14
C LEU A 172 -11.52 -11.52 4.89
N VAL A 173 -11.82 -11.39 6.17
CA VAL A 173 -12.26 -12.50 7.05
C VAL A 173 -13.47 -13.28 6.50
N VAL A 174 -14.32 -12.63 5.70
CA VAL A 174 -15.47 -13.30 5.04
C VAL A 174 -15.07 -14.38 4.03
N TRP A 175 -13.79 -14.48 3.70
CA TRP A 175 -13.22 -15.47 2.79
C TRP A 175 -12.40 -16.53 3.53
N ALA A 176 -12.36 -16.46 4.85
CA ALA A 176 -11.64 -17.42 5.67
C ALA A 176 -12.33 -18.80 5.73
#